data_135abae3d59229cf419931c28b567310
#
_entry.id   135abae3d59229cf419931c28b567310
#
_cell.length_a   1.000
_cell.length_b   1.000
_cell.length_c   1.000
_cell.angle_alpha   90.00
_cell.angle_beta   90.00
_cell.angle_gamma   90.00
#
_symmetry.space_group_name_H-M   'P 1'
#
loop_
_entity.id
_entity.type
_entity.pdbx_description
1 polymer ?
#
loop_
_entity_poly.entity_id
_entity_poly.type
_entity_poly.pdbx_seq_one_letter_code
_entity_poly.pdbx_strand_id
1 'polypeptide(L)'
;MINENPVVRPVNPLSLQRWSPYAYDAGRSVRREDLESLFEAARWAMSSFNAQPWRYIVGVKERDRQTWDAVFETLLEGNRGWAQHVPVLALGLVERHFEHNGKPNRHAAHDLGAASASLSYEAAARGLAVHQMGGFSADRARDLFDLPEGIEPYTALAIGYPAPPGTADAQWHERDRKERKRKSLDEIVIRGGL
;
A
#
# COMPACT_ATOMS: atom_id res chain seq x y z
N MET A 1 -7.22 20.13 4.21
CA MET A 1 -7.50 19.80 5.64
C MET A 1 -7.89 18.34 5.69
N ILE A 2 -7.12 17.54 6.38
CA ILE A 2 -7.46 16.13 6.62
C ILE A 2 -8.67 16.16 7.56
N ASN A 3 -9.83 15.64 7.11
CA ASN A 3 -11.01 15.54 7.94
C ASN A 3 -10.68 14.73 9.19
N GLU A 4 -10.63 15.38 10.34
CA GLU A 4 -10.30 14.74 11.60
C GLU A 4 -11.50 13.90 12.05
N ASN A 5 -11.39 12.60 11.88
CA ASN A 5 -12.28 11.68 12.56
C ASN A 5 -12.06 11.87 14.07
N PRO A 6 -13.11 12.02 14.89
CA PRO A 6 -12.94 12.26 16.32
C PRO A 6 -12.16 11.09 16.94
N VAL A 7 -10.95 11.39 17.43
CA VAL A 7 -10.09 10.40 18.09
C VAL A 7 -10.55 10.27 19.53
N VAL A 8 -11.05 9.11 19.87
CA VAL A 8 -11.59 8.82 21.22
C VAL A 8 -10.49 8.74 22.28
N ARG A 9 -9.28 8.35 21.87
CA ARG A 9 -8.10 8.26 22.74
C ARG A 9 -6.85 8.71 21.96
N PRO A 10 -5.85 9.30 22.64
CA PRO A 10 -4.61 9.71 21.98
C PRO A 10 -3.93 8.51 21.27
N VAL A 11 -3.52 8.73 20.03
CA VAL A 11 -2.73 7.77 19.23
C VAL A 11 -1.52 8.46 18.65
N ASN A 12 -0.54 7.68 18.16
CA ASN A 12 0.60 8.25 17.47
C ASN A 12 0.12 9.11 16.29
N PRO A 13 0.62 10.35 16.12
CA PRO A 13 0.18 11.26 15.04
C PRO A 13 0.26 10.64 13.64
N LEU A 14 1.25 9.79 13.36
CA LEU A 14 1.37 9.09 12.08
C LEU A 14 0.15 8.22 11.75
N SER A 15 -0.54 7.67 12.77
CA SER A 15 -1.77 6.89 12.57
C SER A 15 -2.90 7.73 11.99
N LEU A 16 -2.93 9.02 12.32
CA LEU A 16 -3.92 9.98 11.80
C LEU A 16 -3.49 10.60 10.48
N GLN A 17 -2.20 10.88 10.31
CA GLN A 17 -1.62 11.46 9.10
C GLN A 17 -1.70 10.47 7.93
N ARG A 18 -1.42 9.19 8.18
CA ARG A 18 -1.51 8.16 7.15
C ARG A 18 -2.93 8.04 6.59
N TRP A 19 -3.06 8.22 5.29
CA TRP A 19 -4.31 8.05 4.56
C TRP A 19 -4.05 7.51 3.14
N SER A 20 -5.11 7.20 2.39
CA SER A 20 -5.04 6.59 1.06
C SER A 20 -5.69 7.55 0.05
N PRO A 21 -4.93 8.48 -0.56
CA PRO A 21 -5.46 9.44 -1.53
C PRO A 21 -5.82 8.78 -2.85
N TYR A 22 -6.68 9.47 -3.61
CA TYR A 22 -6.92 9.26 -5.04
C TYR A 22 -6.22 10.32 -5.88
N ALA A 23 -6.06 11.54 -5.34
CA ALA A 23 -5.36 12.64 -6.02
C ALA A 23 -3.87 12.60 -5.68
N TYR A 24 -3.05 12.27 -6.68
CA TYR A 24 -1.59 12.27 -6.59
C TYR A 24 -0.99 13.38 -7.45
N ASP A 25 0.13 13.95 -7.00
CA ASP A 25 0.93 14.91 -7.74
C ASP A 25 1.72 14.19 -8.85
N ALA A 26 1.16 14.21 -10.06
CA ALA A 26 1.75 13.57 -11.24
C ALA A 26 3.07 14.24 -11.70
N GLY A 27 3.30 15.49 -11.30
CA GLY A 27 4.52 16.24 -11.64
C GLY A 27 5.68 16.04 -10.66
N ARG A 28 5.45 15.28 -9.57
CA ARG A 28 6.47 15.10 -8.53
C ARG A 28 6.92 13.64 -8.43
N SER A 29 8.17 13.41 -8.82
CA SER A 29 8.82 12.10 -8.70
C SER A 29 9.08 11.73 -7.24
N VAL A 30 9.09 10.43 -6.95
CA VAL A 30 9.56 9.91 -5.67
C VAL A 30 11.05 9.61 -5.76
N ARG A 31 11.83 10.23 -4.85
CA ARG A 31 13.27 10.01 -4.80
C ARG A 31 13.60 8.55 -4.47
N ARG A 32 14.73 8.08 -4.99
CA ARG A 32 15.17 6.71 -4.75
C ARG A 32 15.38 6.42 -3.27
N GLU A 33 16.02 7.34 -2.55
CA GLU A 33 16.30 7.22 -1.12
C GLU A 33 15.00 7.14 -0.28
N ASP A 34 13.95 7.88 -0.68
CA ASP A 34 12.66 7.78 -0.02
C ASP A 34 12.04 6.40 -0.24
N LEU A 35 12.05 5.88 -1.48
CA LEU A 35 11.55 4.52 -1.75
C LEU A 35 12.35 3.45 -0.98
N GLU A 36 13.66 3.54 -0.98
CA GLU A 36 14.53 2.62 -0.22
C GLU A 36 14.15 2.62 1.27
N SER A 37 13.89 3.80 1.85
CA SER A 37 13.46 3.92 3.24
C SER A 37 12.07 3.32 3.50
N LEU A 38 11.13 3.46 2.54
CA LEU A 38 9.81 2.84 2.66
C LEU A 38 9.91 1.31 2.71
N PHE A 39 10.69 0.73 1.81
CA PHE A 39 10.88 -0.73 1.78
C PHE A 39 11.77 -1.23 2.91
N GLU A 40 12.69 -0.41 3.42
CA GLU A 40 13.42 -0.70 4.65
C GLU A 40 12.46 -0.78 5.85
N ALA A 41 11.50 0.13 5.98
CA ALA A 41 10.48 0.05 7.02
C ALA A 41 9.62 -1.22 6.88
N ALA A 42 9.27 -1.62 5.66
CA ALA A 42 8.60 -2.90 5.41
C ALA A 42 9.45 -4.10 5.86
N ARG A 43 10.77 -4.07 5.60
CA ARG A 43 11.72 -5.12 5.97
C ARG A 43 11.83 -5.32 7.47
N TRP A 44 11.61 -4.27 8.28
CA TRP A 44 11.63 -4.31 9.74
C TRP A 44 10.30 -4.73 10.39
N ALA A 45 9.29 -5.05 9.60
CA ALA A 45 8.01 -5.53 10.13
C ALA A 45 8.18 -6.88 10.84
N MET A 46 7.27 -7.16 11.78
CA MET A 46 7.21 -8.47 12.44
C MET A 46 6.62 -9.52 11.50
N SER A 47 7.01 -10.78 11.67
CA SER A 47 6.43 -11.92 10.95
C SER A 47 6.49 -13.20 11.77
N SER A 48 5.60 -14.13 11.46
CA SER A 48 5.56 -15.45 12.07
C SER A 48 6.91 -16.17 11.87
N PHE A 49 7.56 -16.59 12.95
CA PHE A 49 8.90 -17.22 12.94
C PHE A 49 9.98 -16.38 12.22
N ASN A 50 9.81 -15.07 12.14
CA ASN A 50 10.68 -14.18 11.36
C ASN A 50 10.82 -14.63 9.89
N ALA A 51 9.77 -15.21 9.33
CA ALA A 51 9.79 -15.78 7.98
C ALA A 51 9.87 -14.71 6.87
N GLN A 52 9.48 -13.46 7.16
CA GLN A 52 9.58 -12.34 6.22
C GLN A 52 9.05 -12.69 4.81
N PRO A 53 7.79 -13.15 4.72
CA PRO A 53 7.26 -13.75 3.50
C PRO A 53 6.93 -12.74 2.40
N TRP A 54 7.01 -11.47 2.67
CA TRP A 54 6.66 -10.40 1.73
C TRP A 54 7.69 -10.28 0.61
N ARG A 55 7.19 -10.06 -0.60
CA ARG A 55 7.95 -9.71 -1.79
C ARG A 55 7.26 -8.53 -2.45
N TYR A 56 8.01 -7.70 -3.16
CA TYR A 56 7.44 -6.55 -3.86
C TYR A 56 7.98 -6.48 -5.28
N ILE A 57 7.09 -6.22 -6.23
CA ILE A 57 7.43 -5.76 -7.59
C ILE A 57 7.17 -4.27 -7.61
N VAL A 58 8.15 -3.47 -8.00
CA VAL A 58 8.06 -2.01 -7.90
C VAL A 58 8.38 -1.37 -9.24
N GLY A 59 7.39 -0.74 -9.86
CA GLY A 59 7.54 0.06 -11.08
C GLY A 59 7.60 1.55 -10.74
N VAL A 60 8.65 2.22 -11.20
CA VAL A 60 8.82 3.67 -11.06
C VAL A 60 8.65 4.31 -12.44
N LYS A 61 7.60 5.10 -12.63
CA LYS A 61 7.14 5.59 -13.94
C LYS A 61 8.21 6.24 -14.81
N GLU A 62 9.13 6.97 -14.17
CA GLU A 62 10.21 7.68 -14.88
C GLU A 62 11.47 6.84 -15.10
N ARG A 63 11.70 5.81 -14.27
CA ARG A 63 12.97 5.04 -14.25
C ARG A 63 12.80 3.61 -14.74
N ASP A 64 11.62 3.04 -14.56
CA ASP A 64 11.27 1.68 -14.99
C ASP A 64 9.80 1.66 -15.46
N ARG A 65 9.61 2.27 -16.61
CA ARG A 65 8.30 2.41 -17.23
C ARG A 65 7.69 1.04 -17.58
N GLN A 66 8.51 0.08 -17.97
CA GLN A 66 8.04 -1.25 -18.33
C GLN A 66 7.38 -1.96 -17.15
N THR A 67 8.04 -2.00 -15.98
CA THR A 67 7.46 -2.59 -14.78
C THR A 67 6.26 -1.79 -14.30
N TRP A 68 6.32 -0.46 -14.39
CA TRP A 68 5.17 0.39 -14.01
C TRP A 68 3.93 0.08 -14.87
N ASP A 69 4.08 0.01 -16.20
CA ASP A 69 2.99 -0.30 -17.12
C ASP A 69 2.43 -1.71 -16.88
N ALA A 70 3.28 -2.69 -16.61
CA ALA A 70 2.87 -4.05 -16.30
C ALA A 70 2.06 -4.10 -14.98
N VAL A 71 2.49 -3.41 -13.92
CA VAL A 71 1.71 -3.30 -12.67
C VAL A 71 0.38 -2.58 -12.94
N PHE A 72 0.40 -1.47 -13.69
CA PHE A 72 -0.81 -0.73 -14.05
C PHE A 72 -1.81 -1.60 -14.83
N GLU A 73 -1.33 -2.46 -15.72
CA GLU A 73 -2.16 -3.38 -16.49
C GLU A 73 -2.92 -4.40 -15.61
N THR A 74 -2.38 -4.74 -14.45
CA THR A 74 -3.08 -5.62 -13.49
C THR A 74 -4.28 -4.95 -12.82
N LEU A 75 -4.33 -3.61 -12.78
CA LEU A 75 -5.36 -2.88 -12.03
C LEU A 75 -6.74 -3.04 -12.68
N LEU A 76 -7.77 -3.20 -11.87
CA LEU A 76 -9.16 -3.16 -12.32
C LEU A 76 -9.59 -1.73 -12.62
N GLU A 77 -10.64 -1.59 -13.44
CA GLU A 77 -11.14 -0.33 -13.98
C GLU A 77 -11.35 0.76 -12.91
N GLY A 78 -11.90 0.39 -11.74
CA GLY A 78 -12.13 1.31 -10.63
C GLY A 78 -10.87 1.99 -10.06
N ASN A 79 -9.68 1.44 -10.35
CA ASN A 79 -8.41 2.00 -9.92
C ASN A 79 -7.65 2.70 -11.06
N ARG A 80 -7.84 2.30 -12.32
CA ARG A 80 -7.08 2.84 -13.46
C ARG A 80 -7.22 4.34 -13.62
N GLY A 81 -8.44 4.87 -13.43
CA GLY A 81 -8.75 6.29 -13.67
C GLY A 81 -7.85 7.26 -12.89
N TRP A 82 -7.52 6.92 -11.64
CA TRP A 82 -6.66 7.76 -10.80
C TRP A 82 -5.21 7.26 -10.72
N ALA A 83 -5.00 5.94 -10.75
CA ALA A 83 -3.68 5.36 -10.61
C ALA A 83 -2.74 5.69 -11.79
N GLN A 84 -3.25 6.05 -12.96
CA GLN A 84 -2.45 6.51 -14.09
C GLN A 84 -1.58 7.75 -13.77
N HIS A 85 -1.93 8.52 -12.75
CA HIS A 85 -1.19 9.72 -12.33
C HIS A 85 -0.14 9.44 -11.26
N VAL A 86 -0.07 8.20 -10.77
CA VAL A 86 0.81 7.84 -9.65
C VAL A 86 2.25 7.59 -10.14
N PRO A 87 3.26 8.20 -9.50
CA PRO A 87 4.65 8.03 -9.93
C PRO A 87 5.22 6.63 -9.67
N VAL A 88 4.72 5.90 -8.67
CA VAL A 88 5.19 4.55 -8.34
C VAL A 88 4.02 3.62 -8.10
N LEU A 89 3.98 2.53 -8.82
CA LEU A 89 3.06 1.42 -8.61
C LEU A 89 3.84 0.18 -8.17
N ALA A 90 3.28 -0.57 -7.25
CA ALA A 90 3.88 -1.81 -6.80
C ALA A 90 2.84 -2.91 -6.60
N LEU A 91 3.30 -4.17 -6.63
CA LEU A 91 2.55 -5.32 -6.17
C LEU A 91 3.20 -5.84 -4.89
N GLY A 92 2.38 -6.10 -3.87
CA GLY A 92 2.76 -6.85 -2.68
C GLY A 92 2.37 -8.31 -2.86
N LEU A 93 3.38 -9.18 -2.72
CA LEU A 93 3.25 -10.62 -2.92
C LEU A 93 3.68 -11.35 -1.65
N VAL A 94 3.27 -12.60 -1.51
CA VAL A 94 3.66 -13.44 -0.39
C VAL A 94 4.28 -14.75 -0.86
N GLU A 95 5.33 -15.16 -0.15
CA GLU A 95 5.84 -16.52 -0.17
C GLU A 95 4.91 -17.40 0.69
N ARG A 96 4.29 -18.41 0.09
CA ARG A 96 3.26 -19.23 0.75
C ARG A 96 3.80 -20.30 1.67
N HIS A 97 5.09 -20.57 1.63
CA HIS A 97 5.70 -21.63 2.41
C HIS A 97 6.84 -21.10 3.28
N PHE A 98 7.03 -21.71 4.43
CA PHE A 98 8.20 -21.42 5.26
C PHE A 98 9.47 -21.96 4.60
N GLU A 99 10.47 -21.14 4.40
CA GLU A 99 11.75 -21.53 3.81
C GLU A 99 12.45 -22.63 4.61
N HIS A 100 12.40 -22.55 5.94
CA HIS A 100 13.13 -23.46 6.83
C HIS A 100 12.57 -24.90 6.86
N ASN A 101 11.33 -25.16 6.41
CA ASN A 101 10.71 -26.49 6.48
C ASN A 101 9.76 -26.83 5.34
N GLY A 102 9.53 -25.91 4.40
CA GLY A 102 8.65 -26.10 3.26
C GLY A 102 7.15 -26.20 3.57
N LYS A 103 6.75 -26.04 4.84
CA LYS A 103 5.32 -26.12 5.22
C LYS A 103 4.57 -24.85 4.84
N PRO A 104 3.24 -24.94 4.57
CA PRO A 104 2.43 -23.77 4.27
C PRO A 104 2.48 -22.72 5.39
N ASN A 105 2.74 -21.47 5.02
CA ASN A 105 2.73 -20.32 5.92
C ASN A 105 1.36 -19.63 5.86
N ARG A 106 0.43 -20.03 6.72
CA ARG A 106 -0.92 -19.44 6.78
C ARG A 106 -0.93 -17.98 7.24
N HIS A 107 0.19 -17.48 7.80
CA HIS A 107 0.33 -16.11 8.27
C HIS A 107 0.92 -15.16 7.22
N ALA A 108 1.34 -15.66 6.06
CA ALA A 108 2.04 -14.86 5.04
C ALA A 108 1.30 -13.58 4.65
N ALA A 109 -0.01 -13.65 4.44
CA ALA A 109 -0.82 -12.47 4.10
C ALA A 109 -0.95 -11.47 5.26
N HIS A 110 -1.09 -11.96 6.51
CA HIS A 110 -1.10 -11.14 7.72
C HIS A 110 0.24 -10.38 7.84
N ASP A 111 1.35 -11.07 7.64
CA ASP A 111 2.69 -10.53 7.76
C ASP A 111 2.97 -9.50 6.65
N LEU A 112 2.52 -9.75 5.40
CA LEU A 112 2.54 -8.74 4.33
C LEU A 112 1.74 -7.49 4.70
N GLY A 113 0.57 -7.66 5.35
CA GLY A 113 -0.22 -6.54 5.85
C GLY A 113 0.55 -5.69 6.86
N ALA A 114 1.30 -6.33 7.78
CA ALA A 114 2.18 -5.65 8.74
C ALA A 114 3.31 -4.89 8.03
N ALA A 115 3.98 -5.52 7.06
CA ALA A 115 5.04 -4.89 6.27
C ALA A 115 4.51 -3.69 5.46
N SER A 116 3.35 -3.84 4.79
CA SER A 116 2.72 -2.76 4.03
C SER A 116 2.21 -1.62 4.92
N ALA A 117 1.81 -1.91 6.16
CA ALA A 117 1.47 -0.90 7.16
C ALA A 117 2.71 -0.11 7.59
N SER A 118 3.82 -0.78 7.91
CA SER A 118 5.10 -0.15 8.27
C SER A 118 5.59 0.79 7.16
N LEU A 119 5.57 0.32 5.90
CA LEU A 119 5.87 1.12 4.71
C LEU A 119 4.95 2.35 4.62
N SER A 120 3.66 2.20 4.90
CA SER A 120 2.69 3.29 4.81
C SER A 120 2.88 4.35 5.90
N TYR A 121 3.31 3.97 7.10
CA TYR A 121 3.67 4.91 8.17
C TYR A 121 4.96 5.67 7.86
N GLU A 122 5.96 4.99 7.33
CA GLU A 122 7.20 5.65 6.89
C GLU A 122 6.93 6.64 5.76
N ALA A 123 6.06 6.29 4.81
CA ALA A 123 5.61 7.21 3.77
C ALA A 123 4.96 8.47 4.36
N ALA A 124 4.06 8.31 5.33
CA ALA A 124 3.41 9.43 5.99
C ALA A 124 4.42 10.35 6.71
N ALA A 125 5.43 9.78 7.37
CA ALA A 125 6.49 10.53 8.04
C ALA A 125 7.34 11.37 7.05
N ARG A 126 7.39 10.96 5.77
CA ARG A 126 8.11 11.65 4.67
C ARG A 126 7.21 12.54 3.81
N GLY A 127 5.93 12.72 4.19
CA GLY A 127 4.97 13.48 3.39
C GLY A 127 4.50 12.77 2.12
N LEU A 128 4.82 11.50 1.98
CA LEU A 128 4.30 10.61 0.95
C LEU A 128 2.98 9.96 1.42
N ALA A 129 2.25 9.39 0.48
CA ALA A 129 1.09 8.58 0.78
C ALA A 129 1.14 7.25 0.04
N VAL A 130 0.53 6.23 0.66
CA VAL A 130 0.38 4.90 0.08
C VAL A 130 -1.09 4.53 0.07
N HIS A 131 -1.61 4.21 -1.12
CA HIS A 131 -2.95 3.64 -1.28
C HIS A 131 -2.81 2.16 -1.63
N GLN A 132 -3.19 1.30 -0.70
CA GLN A 132 -3.23 -0.14 -0.93
C GLN A 132 -4.56 -0.53 -1.58
N MET A 133 -4.50 -1.33 -2.64
CA MET A 133 -5.63 -1.67 -3.50
C MET A 133 -5.84 -3.19 -3.55
N GLY A 134 -7.07 -3.63 -3.25
CA GLY A 134 -7.52 -5.00 -3.56
C GLY A 134 -8.06 -5.15 -4.98
N GLY A 135 -8.31 -4.03 -5.68
CA GLY A 135 -8.87 -4.02 -7.03
C GLY A 135 -7.81 -4.20 -8.11
N PHE A 136 -7.23 -5.38 -8.22
CA PHE A 136 -6.30 -5.80 -9.27
C PHE A 136 -6.52 -7.29 -9.61
N SER A 137 -6.00 -7.75 -10.74
CA SER A 137 -6.05 -9.15 -11.17
C SER A 137 -4.78 -9.89 -10.76
N ALA A 138 -4.90 -10.82 -9.82
CA ALA A 138 -3.80 -11.69 -9.40
C ALA A 138 -3.34 -12.61 -10.53
N ASP A 139 -4.26 -13.14 -11.34
CA ASP A 139 -3.93 -14.00 -12.49
C ASP A 139 -3.14 -13.22 -13.53
N ARG A 140 -3.56 -12.00 -13.86
CA ARG A 140 -2.81 -11.14 -14.78
C ARG A 140 -1.42 -10.79 -14.25
N ALA A 141 -1.28 -10.59 -12.93
CA ALA A 141 0.02 -10.37 -12.32
C ALA A 141 0.93 -11.62 -12.43
N ARG A 142 0.38 -12.82 -12.24
CA ARG A 142 1.13 -14.06 -12.44
C ARG A 142 1.67 -14.19 -13.86
N ASP A 143 0.82 -13.93 -14.85
CA ASP A 143 1.18 -14.04 -16.27
C ASP A 143 2.25 -13.00 -16.67
N LEU A 144 2.06 -11.73 -16.28
CA LEU A 144 2.94 -10.65 -16.69
C LEU A 144 4.34 -10.72 -16.06
N PHE A 145 4.45 -11.28 -14.87
CA PHE A 145 5.70 -11.35 -14.10
C PHE A 145 6.27 -12.77 -14.00
N ASP A 146 5.67 -13.75 -14.68
CA ASP A 146 6.10 -15.16 -14.67
C ASP A 146 6.35 -15.66 -13.23
N LEU A 147 5.35 -15.42 -12.34
CA LEU A 147 5.51 -15.70 -10.92
C LEU A 147 5.52 -17.21 -10.64
N PRO A 148 6.50 -17.71 -9.87
CA PRO A 148 6.55 -19.10 -9.49
C PRO A 148 5.35 -19.50 -8.61
N GLU A 149 5.01 -20.80 -8.60
CA GLU A 149 3.84 -21.36 -7.93
C GLU A 149 3.74 -20.98 -6.43
N GLY A 150 4.87 -20.84 -5.73
CA GLY A 150 4.92 -20.47 -4.30
C GLY A 150 4.66 -19.00 -4.01
N ILE A 151 4.66 -18.11 -5.03
CA ILE A 151 4.48 -16.67 -4.87
C ILE A 151 3.06 -16.27 -5.24
N GLU A 152 2.39 -15.55 -4.34
CA GLU A 152 1.01 -15.11 -4.53
C GLU A 152 0.87 -13.58 -4.47
N PRO A 153 0.32 -12.92 -5.52
CA PRO A 153 -0.02 -11.50 -5.48
C PRO A 153 -1.21 -11.26 -4.55
N TYR A 154 -1.10 -10.29 -3.64
CA TYR A 154 -2.09 -10.03 -2.60
C TYR A 154 -2.67 -8.63 -2.60
N THR A 155 -1.87 -7.64 -2.98
CA THR A 155 -2.28 -6.23 -3.00
C THR A 155 -1.51 -5.46 -4.05
N ALA A 156 -2.13 -4.44 -4.64
CA ALA A 156 -1.40 -3.42 -5.36
C ALA A 156 -1.22 -2.17 -4.48
N LEU A 157 -0.16 -1.41 -4.72
CA LEU A 157 0.15 -0.19 -3.96
C LEU A 157 0.41 0.95 -4.94
N ALA A 158 -0.20 2.09 -4.66
CA ALA A 158 0.10 3.36 -5.29
C ALA A 158 0.88 4.23 -4.31
N ILE A 159 2.07 4.72 -4.70
CA ILE A 159 2.99 5.46 -3.83
C ILE A 159 3.36 6.78 -4.51
N GLY A 160 3.20 7.88 -3.79
CA GLY A 160 3.52 9.21 -4.30
C GLY A 160 3.18 10.31 -3.33
N TYR A 161 3.34 11.55 -3.75
CA TYR A 161 2.90 12.70 -2.97
C TYR A 161 1.42 12.99 -3.24
N PRO A 162 0.61 13.29 -2.19
CA PRO A 162 -0.75 13.78 -2.40
C PRO A 162 -0.71 15.07 -3.23
N ALA A 163 -1.63 15.20 -4.18
CA ALA A 163 -1.72 16.38 -5.02
C ALA A 163 -2.11 17.63 -4.20
N PRO A 164 -1.43 18.78 -4.40
CA PRO A 164 -1.91 20.04 -3.84
C PRO A 164 -3.34 20.36 -4.32
N PRO A 165 -4.13 21.10 -3.53
CA PRO A 165 -5.48 21.48 -3.96
C PRO A 165 -5.49 22.13 -5.35
N GLY A 166 -6.36 21.63 -6.24
CA GLY A 166 -6.54 22.17 -7.59
C GLY A 166 -5.51 21.74 -8.63
N THR A 167 -4.57 20.85 -8.30
CA THR A 167 -3.54 20.37 -9.25
C THR A 167 -3.86 18.99 -9.86
N ALA A 168 -4.84 18.29 -9.33
CA ALA A 168 -5.36 17.05 -9.90
C ALA A 168 -6.83 17.22 -10.29
N ASP A 169 -7.37 16.23 -11.00
CA ASP A 169 -8.77 16.18 -11.40
C ASP A 169 -9.70 16.37 -10.17
N ALA A 170 -10.70 17.25 -10.32
CA ALA A 170 -11.62 17.65 -9.25
C ALA A 170 -12.34 16.45 -8.60
N GLN A 171 -12.70 15.44 -9.39
CA GLN A 171 -13.37 14.22 -8.89
C GLN A 171 -12.54 13.46 -7.88
N TRP A 172 -11.20 13.43 -8.03
CA TRP A 172 -10.31 12.74 -7.10
C TRP A 172 -10.15 13.53 -5.81
N HIS A 173 -10.03 14.85 -5.90
CA HIS A 173 -10.05 15.73 -4.73
C HIS A 173 -11.37 15.65 -3.94
N GLU A 174 -12.51 15.50 -4.62
CA GLU A 174 -13.80 15.28 -3.93
C GLU A 174 -13.83 13.95 -3.17
N ARG A 175 -13.28 12.88 -3.76
CA ARG A 175 -13.16 11.58 -3.06
C ARG A 175 -12.28 11.70 -1.82
N ASP A 176 -11.20 12.45 -1.91
CA ASP A 176 -10.23 12.64 -0.83
C ASP A 176 -10.77 13.48 0.33
N ARG A 177 -11.75 14.35 0.07
CA ARG A 177 -12.43 15.17 1.11
C ARG A 177 -13.47 14.41 1.91
N LYS A 178 -13.83 13.18 1.52
CA LYS A 178 -14.82 12.40 2.25
C LYS A 178 -14.31 12.08 3.65
N GLU A 179 -15.24 12.18 4.62
CA GLU A 179 -14.96 11.86 6.01
C GLU A 179 -14.43 10.42 6.17
N ARG A 180 -13.33 10.26 6.89
CA ARG A 180 -12.78 8.95 7.21
C ARG A 180 -13.52 8.35 8.41
N LYS A 181 -14.47 7.48 8.16
CA LYS A 181 -15.22 6.81 9.22
C LYS A 181 -14.43 5.62 9.79
N ARG A 182 -14.58 5.39 11.07
CA ARG A 182 -14.05 4.22 11.78
C ARG A 182 -15.14 3.62 12.65
N LYS A 183 -15.10 2.32 12.83
CA LYS A 183 -15.92 1.62 13.83
C LYS A 183 -15.53 2.09 15.22
N SER A 184 -16.47 2.01 16.16
CA SER A 184 -16.20 2.26 17.58
C SER A 184 -15.25 1.20 18.15
N LEU A 185 -14.65 1.49 19.30
CA LEU A 185 -13.78 0.51 19.96
C LEU A 185 -14.56 -0.75 20.36
N ASP A 186 -15.82 -0.62 20.79
CA ASP A 186 -16.68 -1.75 21.16
C ASP A 186 -17.05 -2.66 19.98
N GLU A 187 -17.08 -2.10 18.75
CA GLU A 187 -17.26 -2.92 17.55
C GLU A 187 -15.99 -3.68 17.13
N ILE A 188 -14.83 -3.25 17.60
CA ILE A 188 -13.52 -3.87 17.26
C ILE A 188 -13.10 -4.85 18.35
N VAL A 189 -13.28 -4.49 19.63
CA VAL A 189 -12.96 -5.31 20.80
C VAL A 189 -14.25 -5.97 21.28
N ILE A 190 -14.54 -7.12 20.73
CA ILE A 190 -15.83 -7.83 20.93
C ILE A 190 -15.93 -8.58 22.25
N ARG A 191 -14.84 -8.74 23.00
CA ARG A 191 -14.77 -9.34 24.33
C ARG A 191 -13.56 -8.83 25.10
N GLY A 192 -13.67 -8.76 26.42
CA GLY A 192 -12.67 -8.22 27.35
C GLY A 192 -13.07 -6.83 27.83
N GLY A 193 -12.20 -6.18 28.61
CA GLY A 193 -12.38 -4.81 29.08
C GLY A 193 -11.27 -3.91 28.52
N LEU A 194 -11.61 -2.68 28.16
CA LEU A 194 -10.67 -1.60 27.83
C LEU A 194 -10.67 -0.56 28.95
#